data_f77ef46157c8be4774bec4382c0786ee
#
_entry.id   f77ef46157c8be4774bec4382c0786ee
#
_cell.length_a   1.000
_cell.length_b   1.000
_cell.length_c   1.000
_cell.angle_alpha   90.00
_cell.angle_beta   90.00
_cell.angle_gamma   90.00
#
_symmetry.space_group_name_H-M   'P 1'
#
loop_
_entity.id
_entity.type
_entity.pdbx_description
1 polymer ?
#
loop_
_entity_poly.entity_id
_entity_poly.type
_entity_poly.pdbx_seq_one_letter_code
_entity_poly.pdbx_strand_id
1 'polypeptide(L)'
;MAKHTGAMHVAKVSKKYVTKDGISRESVAYLLRRTYRDGVTVKHETLANLSALPQATLEAVRVSLTGQALVVPGQDLEVTRSLPHGHVAAVHAQAKALGLPALLGPAGRERDIALALIIARVCRPASKLATTRWWAGTTLAADLGVDDATTDEVYAAMDWLVGRQDAIETKLVRTHLTSPANPDRLALFDLSSSWVTGRCCPLAARGYSRDGKKGLPQIEYGLLTDPAGRPVAVRVFPGNTADPTAFTAIVQAVKDTFKLQDMVMVGDRGMITSARVDALRELGGFGWVTALRAPPIAALAADDGPLQMSLFDQVNLAEITHPDYPGERLVACRNPALATERTRKRLALLESTDIELTKIVAAVAAGRLTGAGKIGIRVGKIIGRYKMAKHYILDITKDTFAFTRNTEAIAAEAALDGLYVIRTTIGPEQMDAAKVVATYKSLARVERDFRSIKSIDLDLRPIHHWTETRVRAHVFICMLAAYLTWHLRQTWAPLTFTDEHRPDPIDPVAPAQRSHAADHKAATKTTTDDQPARSFTSLLDHLGTLTRNHLRVAGHDESGFDLLAIPTPTQRRAFELLNASIPLTLK
;
A
#
# COMPACT_ATOMS: atom_id res chain seq x y z
N MET A 1 75.51 7.51 20.77
CA MET A 1 75.12 6.64 19.62
C MET A 1 73.97 7.31 18.87
N ALA A 2 74.17 7.63 17.62
CA ALA A 2 73.08 8.22 16.79
C ALA A 2 71.99 7.13 16.61
N LYS A 3 70.76 7.45 17.04
CA LYS A 3 69.61 6.57 16.81
C LYS A 3 69.29 6.60 15.32
N HIS A 4 69.52 5.47 14.64
CA HIS A 4 69.10 5.35 13.23
C HIS A 4 67.58 5.51 13.10
N THR A 5 67.11 6.36 12.21
CA THR A 5 65.71 6.52 11.86
C THR A 5 65.40 5.57 10.71
N GLY A 6 64.47 4.62 10.93
CA GLY A 6 64.06 3.65 9.91
C GLY A 6 62.79 2.90 10.32
N ALA A 7 62.09 2.30 9.34
CA ALA A 7 60.82 1.59 9.58
C ALA A 7 61.08 0.33 10.42
N MET A 8 60.26 0.12 11.44
CA MET A 8 60.26 -1.08 12.27
C MET A 8 59.27 -2.13 11.70
N HIS A 9 59.63 -3.40 11.78
CA HIS A 9 58.79 -4.52 11.39
C HIS A 9 59.11 -5.78 12.19
N VAL A 10 58.14 -6.69 12.29
CA VAL A 10 58.35 -8.01 12.89
C VAL A 10 58.77 -8.99 11.79
N ALA A 11 60.02 -9.42 11.82
CA ALA A 11 60.58 -10.41 10.89
C ALA A 11 60.42 -11.82 11.44
N LYS A 12 59.90 -12.75 10.63
CA LYS A 12 59.94 -14.19 10.89
C LYS A 12 61.22 -14.75 10.32
N VAL A 13 62.06 -15.29 11.16
CA VAL A 13 63.34 -15.91 10.78
C VAL A 13 63.27 -17.40 11.09
N SER A 14 63.37 -18.23 10.05
CA SER A 14 63.43 -19.67 10.25
C SER A 14 64.81 -20.20 10.00
N LYS A 15 65.27 -21.17 10.84
CA LYS A 15 66.54 -21.86 10.73
C LYS A 15 66.32 -23.36 10.82
N LYS A 16 66.68 -24.08 9.78
CA LYS A 16 66.67 -25.53 9.79
C LYS A 16 67.94 -26.02 10.44
N TYR A 17 67.88 -26.99 11.33
CA TYR A 17 69.00 -27.66 11.97
C TYR A 17 68.69 -29.14 12.13
N VAL A 18 69.76 -29.96 12.17
CA VAL A 18 69.61 -31.38 12.37
C VAL A 18 70.01 -31.66 13.83
N THR A 19 69.12 -32.34 14.55
CA THR A 19 69.40 -32.78 15.95
C THR A 19 70.49 -33.86 15.97
N LYS A 20 71.08 -34.13 17.15
CA LYS A 20 72.06 -35.18 17.30
C LYS A 20 71.58 -36.58 16.89
N ASP A 21 70.26 -36.76 16.87
CA ASP A 21 69.61 -38.02 16.47
C ASP A 21 69.26 -38.03 14.96
N GLY A 22 69.83 -37.15 14.17
CA GLY A 22 69.62 -37.09 12.71
C GLY A 22 68.25 -36.50 12.22
N ILE A 23 67.41 -35.99 13.12
CA ILE A 23 66.09 -35.47 12.79
C ILE A 23 66.21 -34.01 12.37
N SER A 24 65.74 -33.67 11.16
CA SER A 24 65.68 -32.28 10.71
C SER A 24 64.56 -31.55 11.46
N ARG A 25 64.87 -30.47 12.12
CA ARG A 25 63.92 -29.59 12.81
C ARG A 25 64.05 -28.15 12.27
N GLU A 26 62.98 -27.42 12.33
CA GLU A 26 62.96 -26.01 12.01
C GLU A 26 62.69 -25.19 13.27
N SER A 27 63.54 -24.24 13.55
CA SER A 27 63.36 -23.24 14.61
C SER A 27 62.89 -21.97 13.98
N VAL A 28 61.77 -21.41 14.50
CA VAL A 28 61.21 -20.14 14.07
C VAL A 28 61.40 -19.11 15.17
N ALA A 29 61.98 -17.97 14.82
CA ALA A 29 62.15 -16.84 15.74
C ALA A 29 61.41 -15.61 15.15
N TYR A 30 60.73 -14.86 16.01
CA TYR A 30 60.11 -13.58 15.65
C TYR A 30 60.95 -12.44 16.24
N LEU A 31 61.50 -11.59 15.36
CA LEU A 31 62.40 -10.51 15.75
C LEU A 31 61.81 -9.17 15.39
N LEU A 32 61.77 -8.21 16.34
CA LEU A 32 61.51 -6.82 16.03
C LEU A 32 62.76 -6.23 15.40
N ARG A 33 62.68 -5.81 14.16
CA ARG A 33 63.81 -5.26 13.40
C ARG A 33 63.52 -3.84 12.92
N ARG A 34 64.54 -3.02 12.87
CA ARG A 34 64.56 -1.71 12.22
C ARG A 34 65.37 -1.83 10.93
N THR A 35 64.77 -1.36 9.84
CA THR A 35 65.45 -1.29 8.53
C THR A 35 65.88 0.15 8.30
N TYR A 36 67.15 0.38 8.05
CA TYR A 36 67.69 1.70 7.75
C TYR A 36 68.71 1.62 6.63
N ARG A 37 69.01 2.75 6.00
CA ARG A 37 70.05 2.87 4.98
C ARG A 37 71.33 3.42 5.61
N ASP A 38 72.44 2.77 5.29
CA ASP A 38 73.78 3.24 5.58
C ASP A 38 74.50 3.43 4.24
N GLY A 39 74.50 4.65 3.74
CA GLY A 39 74.88 4.98 2.37
C GLY A 39 73.95 4.32 1.36
N VAL A 40 74.49 3.51 0.46
CA VAL A 40 73.72 2.74 -0.55
C VAL A 40 73.22 1.38 -0.05
N THR A 41 73.65 0.94 1.14
CA THR A 41 73.37 -0.41 1.66
C THR A 41 72.17 -0.36 2.63
N VAL A 42 71.25 -1.31 2.48
CA VAL A 42 70.15 -1.53 3.43
C VAL A 42 70.61 -2.42 4.55
N LYS A 43 70.57 -1.94 5.79
CA LYS A 43 70.92 -2.69 7.02
C LYS A 43 69.71 -2.93 7.89
N HIS A 44 69.80 -4.05 8.66
CA HIS A 44 68.77 -4.44 9.61
C HIS A 44 69.33 -4.48 11.02
N GLU A 45 68.79 -3.76 11.94
CA GLU A 45 69.09 -3.81 13.35
C GLU A 45 68.00 -4.61 14.08
N THR A 46 68.40 -5.61 14.88
CA THR A 46 67.49 -6.37 15.74
C THR A 46 67.32 -5.63 17.06
N LEU A 47 66.11 -5.16 17.34
CA LEU A 47 65.79 -4.38 18.53
C LEU A 47 65.35 -5.28 19.70
N ALA A 48 64.60 -6.37 19.40
CA ALA A 48 64.13 -7.31 20.41
C ALA A 48 63.82 -8.69 19.79
N ASN A 49 63.87 -9.73 20.65
CA ASN A 49 63.33 -11.05 20.29
C ASN A 49 61.92 -11.22 20.89
N LEU A 50 60.96 -11.41 20.04
CA LEU A 50 59.54 -11.52 20.38
C LEU A 50 59.05 -12.98 20.39
N SER A 51 59.91 -13.96 20.19
CA SER A 51 59.54 -15.38 20.02
C SER A 51 58.82 -16.00 21.23
N ALA A 52 58.99 -15.41 22.42
CA ALA A 52 58.31 -15.86 23.65
C ALA A 52 56.86 -15.32 23.78
N LEU A 53 56.47 -14.37 22.91
CA LEU A 53 55.14 -13.80 22.98
C LEU A 53 54.08 -14.69 22.29
N PRO A 54 52.85 -14.72 22.81
CA PRO A 54 51.74 -15.39 22.14
C PRO A 54 51.52 -14.83 20.72
N GLN A 55 51.02 -15.68 19.82
CA GLN A 55 50.79 -15.30 18.41
C GLN A 55 49.88 -14.05 18.26
N ALA A 56 48.85 -13.93 19.10
CA ALA A 56 47.95 -12.78 19.12
C ALA A 56 48.69 -11.46 19.46
N THR A 57 49.63 -11.52 20.40
CA THR A 57 50.48 -10.37 20.80
C THR A 57 51.46 -9.99 19.69
N LEU A 58 52.05 -10.98 18.99
CA LEU A 58 52.88 -10.72 17.82
C LEU A 58 52.10 -10.01 16.69
N GLU A 59 50.88 -10.42 16.48
CA GLU A 59 50.03 -9.78 15.47
C GLU A 59 49.62 -8.35 15.87
N ALA A 60 49.29 -8.12 17.14
CA ALA A 60 49.05 -6.79 17.68
C ALA A 60 50.28 -5.87 17.50
N VAL A 61 51.49 -6.35 17.76
CA VAL A 61 52.71 -5.57 17.51
C VAL A 61 52.87 -5.24 16.01
N ARG A 62 52.59 -6.19 15.11
CA ARG A 62 52.63 -5.93 13.65
C ARG A 62 51.68 -4.84 13.23
N VAL A 63 50.41 -4.95 13.66
CA VAL A 63 49.37 -3.98 13.35
C VAL A 63 49.73 -2.58 13.89
N SER A 64 50.23 -2.51 15.14
CA SER A 64 50.68 -1.25 15.74
C SER A 64 51.84 -0.59 14.96
N LEU A 65 52.77 -1.40 14.42
CA LEU A 65 53.90 -0.90 13.62
C LEU A 65 53.48 -0.38 12.23
N THR A 66 52.28 -0.73 11.73
CA THR A 66 51.71 -0.14 10.49
C THR A 66 50.99 1.19 10.73
N GLY A 67 50.96 1.67 11.95
CA GLY A 67 50.25 2.90 12.33
C GLY A 67 48.75 2.72 12.48
N GLN A 68 48.24 1.50 12.41
CA GLN A 68 46.84 1.20 12.67
C GLN A 68 46.56 1.25 14.18
N ALA A 69 45.49 1.88 14.58
CA ALA A 69 45.04 1.92 15.96
C ALA A 69 44.55 0.53 16.41
N LEU A 70 45.07 0.05 17.52
CA LEU A 70 44.56 -1.13 18.21
C LEU A 70 43.50 -0.66 19.19
N VAL A 71 42.30 -1.22 19.09
CA VAL A 71 41.17 -0.87 19.96
C VAL A 71 40.77 -2.05 20.83
N VAL A 72 40.47 -1.78 22.08
CA VAL A 72 39.92 -2.75 23.02
C VAL A 72 38.40 -2.68 22.94
N PRO A 73 37.72 -3.75 22.50
CA PRO A 73 36.26 -3.74 22.43
C PRO A 73 35.63 -3.39 23.79
N GLY A 74 34.72 -2.40 23.81
CA GLY A 74 34.05 -1.97 25.03
C GLY A 74 34.76 -0.91 25.87
N GLN A 75 35.99 -0.52 25.51
CA GLN A 75 36.72 0.57 26.17
C GLN A 75 37.07 1.71 25.21
N ASP A 76 37.52 1.37 24.00
CA ASP A 76 38.05 2.35 23.05
C ASP A 76 37.11 2.67 21.91
N LEU A 77 35.92 1.99 21.82
CA LEU A 77 34.93 2.22 20.81
C LEU A 77 33.68 2.88 21.40
N GLU A 78 33.34 4.06 20.88
CA GLU A 78 32.12 4.80 21.22
C GLU A 78 31.14 4.77 20.06
N VAL A 79 29.88 4.45 20.35
CA VAL A 79 28.78 4.62 19.38
C VAL A 79 28.30 6.08 19.48
N THR A 80 28.67 6.92 18.53
CA THR A 80 28.32 8.34 18.54
C THR A 80 26.95 8.61 17.94
N ARG A 81 26.46 7.75 17.03
CA ARG A 81 25.14 7.85 16.40
C ARG A 81 24.61 6.46 16.04
N SER A 82 23.32 6.23 16.28
CA SER A 82 22.62 5.01 15.89
C SER A 82 21.34 5.40 15.15
N LEU A 83 21.22 5.06 13.88
CA LEU A 83 20.09 5.44 13.03
C LEU A 83 19.32 4.23 12.55
N PRO A 84 17.98 4.18 12.70
CA PRO A 84 17.12 3.21 12.01
C PRO A 84 17.42 3.18 10.51
N HIS A 85 17.71 1.99 9.98
CA HIS A 85 18.17 1.83 8.60
C HIS A 85 17.37 0.80 7.82
N GLY A 86 17.10 -0.38 8.39
CA GLY A 86 16.62 -1.53 7.61
C GLY A 86 15.31 -1.32 6.88
N HIS A 87 14.33 -0.63 7.47
CA HIS A 87 13.05 -0.32 6.80
C HIS A 87 13.24 0.66 5.64
N VAL A 88 14.08 1.67 5.82
CA VAL A 88 14.40 2.64 4.76
C VAL A 88 15.15 1.95 3.61
N ALA A 89 16.16 1.14 3.94
CA ALA A 89 16.95 0.41 2.96
C ALA A 89 16.09 -0.57 2.14
N ALA A 90 15.19 -1.30 2.79
CA ALA A 90 14.30 -2.24 2.11
C ALA A 90 13.32 -1.54 1.15
N VAL A 91 12.67 -0.45 1.60
CA VAL A 91 11.75 0.33 0.77
C VAL A 91 12.49 1.01 -0.38
N HIS A 92 13.70 1.53 -0.13
CA HIS A 92 14.54 2.11 -1.18
C HIS A 92 15.01 1.06 -2.19
N ALA A 93 15.40 -0.14 -1.75
CA ALA A 93 15.78 -1.24 -2.64
C ALA A 93 14.62 -1.60 -3.60
N GLN A 94 13.39 -1.71 -3.07
CA GLN A 94 12.21 -1.93 -3.91
C GLN A 94 11.96 -0.76 -4.88
N ALA A 95 12.11 0.48 -4.43
CA ALA A 95 11.97 1.65 -5.29
C ALA A 95 12.99 1.65 -6.44
N LYS A 96 14.24 1.26 -6.18
CA LYS A 96 15.28 1.09 -7.22
C LYS A 96 14.95 -0.06 -8.17
N ALA A 97 14.52 -1.20 -7.67
CA ALA A 97 14.14 -2.36 -8.49
C ALA A 97 13.00 -2.03 -9.46
N LEU A 98 12.06 -1.18 -9.04
CA LEU A 98 10.97 -0.68 -9.87
C LEU A 98 11.36 0.49 -10.79
N GLY A 99 12.61 0.94 -10.75
CA GLY A 99 13.06 2.09 -11.53
C GLY A 99 12.42 3.42 -11.12
N LEU A 100 11.88 3.51 -9.88
CA LEU A 100 11.16 4.71 -9.42
C LEU A 100 11.99 5.99 -9.52
N PRO A 101 13.30 6.04 -9.17
CA PRO A 101 14.10 7.25 -9.35
C PRO A 101 14.12 7.76 -10.80
N ALA A 102 14.27 6.87 -11.78
CA ALA A 102 14.26 7.22 -13.21
C ALA A 102 12.84 7.56 -13.70
N LEU A 103 11.82 6.93 -13.15
CA LEU A 103 10.42 7.23 -13.43
C LEU A 103 10.06 8.67 -13.01
N LEU A 104 10.50 9.11 -11.83
CA LEU A 104 10.29 10.47 -11.34
C LEU A 104 10.95 11.53 -12.23
N GLY A 105 12.16 11.27 -12.76
CA GLY A 105 12.82 12.18 -13.67
C GLY A 105 14.35 12.22 -13.54
N PRO A 106 15.00 13.24 -14.12
CA PRO A 106 16.44 13.39 -14.04
C PRO A 106 16.91 13.57 -12.59
N ALA A 107 18.18 13.23 -12.35
CA ALA A 107 18.82 13.45 -11.05
C ALA A 107 18.80 14.95 -10.70
N GLY A 108 18.48 15.25 -9.44
CA GLY A 108 18.38 16.62 -8.93
C GLY A 108 17.73 16.67 -7.56
N ARG A 109 17.85 17.83 -6.92
CA ARG A 109 17.41 18.06 -5.54
C ARG A 109 15.91 17.76 -5.35
N GLU A 110 15.06 18.26 -6.25
CA GLU A 110 13.60 18.08 -6.18
C GLU A 110 13.22 16.61 -6.33
N ARG A 111 13.90 15.88 -7.23
CA ARG A 111 13.68 14.43 -7.40
C ARG A 111 14.02 13.67 -6.12
N ASP A 112 15.15 13.98 -5.50
CA ASP A 112 15.64 13.25 -4.33
C ASP A 112 14.77 13.55 -3.10
N ILE A 113 14.29 14.79 -2.95
CA ILE A 113 13.30 15.16 -1.94
C ILE A 113 11.95 14.44 -2.22
N ALA A 114 11.48 14.41 -3.47
CA ALA A 114 10.23 13.71 -3.83
C ALA A 114 10.34 12.20 -3.54
N LEU A 115 11.47 11.58 -3.88
CA LEU A 115 11.75 10.17 -3.57
C LEU A 115 11.77 9.94 -2.05
N ALA A 116 12.43 10.81 -1.29
CA ALA A 116 12.44 10.75 0.17
C ALA A 116 11.03 10.86 0.76
N LEU A 117 10.18 11.75 0.22
CA LEU A 117 8.78 11.89 0.64
C LEU A 117 7.95 10.64 0.37
N ILE A 118 8.16 9.96 -0.77
CA ILE A 118 7.46 8.72 -1.13
C ILE A 118 7.91 7.59 -0.20
N ILE A 119 9.21 7.39 0.00
CA ILE A 119 9.76 6.37 0.90
C ILE A 119 9.29 6.61 2.34
N ALA A 120 9.38 7.85 2.81
CA ALA A 120 8.91 8.22 4.15
C ALA A 120 7.41 7.96 4.31
N ARG A 121 6.59 8.16 3.26
CA ARG A 121 5.15 7.88 3.30
C ARG A 121 4.87 6.38 3.49
N VAL A 122 5.70 5.50 2.94
CA VAL A 122 5.61 4.05 3.17
C VAL A 122 6.08 3.67 4.57
N CYS A 123 7.24 4.19 5.00
CA CYS A 123 7.86 3.80 6.26
C CYS A 123 7.15 4.38 7.50
N ARG A 124 6.78 5.66 7.44
CA ARG A 124 6.14 6.39 8.55
C ARG A 124 5.29 7.55 8.03
N PRO A 125 4.01 7.32 7.73
CA PRO A 125 3.10 8.37 7.30
C PRO A 125 3.00 9.49 8.33
N ALA A 126 3.24 10.74 7.87
CA ALA A 126 3.20 11.91 8.73
C ALA A 126 2.93 13.20 7.93
N SER A 127 2.73 14.35 8.62
CA SER A 127 2.74 15.66 7.96
C SER A 127 4.11 15.96 7.36
N LYS A 128 4.20 16.88 6.39
CA LYS A 128 5.47 17.19 5.72
C LYS A 128 6.56 17.63 6.72
N LEU A 129 6.19 18.49 7.67
CA LEU A 129 7.13 18.92 8.72
C LEU A 129 7.53 17.77 9.66
N ALA A 130 6.61 16.89 10.04
CA ALA A 130 6.97 15.72 10.85
C ALA A 130 7.82 14.72 10.05
N THR A 131 7.61 14.62 8.74
CA THR A 131 8.41 13.78 7.85
C THR A 131 9.87 14.26 7.79
N THR A 132 10.12 15.56 7.65
CA THR A 132 11.49 16.11 7.62
C THR A 132 12.24 15.88 8.95
N ARG A 133 11.54 16.00 10.06
CA ARG A 133 12.10 15.67 11.39
C ARG A 133 12.40 14.19 11.56
N TRP A 134 11.51 13.33 11.04
CA TRP A 134 11.69 11.88 11.12
C TRP A 134 12.85 11.39 10.24
N TRP A 135 12.94 11.83 9.00
CA TRP A 135 14.00 11.37 8.10
C TRP A 135 15.41 11.76 8.56
N ALA A 136 15.54 12.91 9.23
CA ALA A 136 16.80 13.35 9.87
C ALA A 136 17.24 12.40 11.00
N GLY A 137 16.30 11.69 11.62
CA GLY A 137 16.54 10.64 12.62
C GLY A 137 16.73 9.24 12.04
N THR A 138 16.83 9.08 10.71
CA THR A 138 17.07 7.82 10.01
C THR A 138 18.20 7.97 9.01
N THR A 139 18.56 6.90 8.32
CA THR A 139 19.59 6.98 7.27
C THR A 139 19.07 7.59 5.96
N LEU A 140 17.76 7.81 5.81
CA LEU A 140 17.12 8.24 4.56
C LEU A 140 17.67 9.60 4.07
N ALA A 141 17.66 10.59 4.94
CA ALA A 141 18.00 11.95 4.55
C ALA A 141 19.49 12.09 4.19
N ALA A 142 20.37 11.56 5.05
CA ALA A 142 21.81 11.61 4.83
C ALA A 142 22.23 10.89 3.53
N ASP A 143 21.66 9.71 3.29
CA ASP A 143 22.04 8.90 2.12
C ASP A 143 21.50 9.47 0.80
N LEU A 144 20.33 10.13 0.81
CA LEU A 144 19.80 10.84 -0.36
C LEU A 144 20.34 12.28 -0.50
N GLY A 145 21.08 12.77 0.50
CA GLY A 145 21.63 14.14 0.51
C GLY A 145 20.55 15.22 0.67
N VAL A 146 19.53 14.95 1.51
CA VAL A 146 18.38 15.84 1.74
C VAL A 146 18.16 16.17 3.24
N ASP A 147 19.17 15.94 4.06
CA ASP A 147 19.13 16.16 5.51
C ASP A 147 18.98 17.64 5.90
N ASP A 148 19.48 18.53 5.07
CA ASP A 148 19.38 19.97 5.18
C ASP A 148 18.15 20.58 4.47
N ALA A 149 17.25 19.74 3.92
CA ALA A 149 16.11 20.22 3.15
C ALA A 149 15.16 21.07 3.97
N THR A 150 14.97 22.31 3.52
CA THR A 150 14.04 23.26 4.10
C THR A 150 12.59 22.92 3.79
N THR A 151 11.66 23.48 4.56
CA THR A 151 10.22 23.33 4.30
C THR A 151 9.84 23.85 2.91
N ASP A 152 10.48 24.93 2.46
CA ASP A 152 10.19 25.52 1.15
C ASP A 152 10.66 24.62 0.01
N GLU A 153 11.84 24.01 0.12
CA GLU A 153 12.31 23.00 -0.84
C GLU A 153 11.41 21.78 -0.89
N VAL A 154 10.89 21.32 0.26
CA VAL A 154 9.90 20.22 0.31
C VAL A 154 8.65 20.59 -0.47
N TYR A 155 8.13 21.80 -0.31
CA TYR A 155 6.95 22.22 -1.09
C TYR A 155 7.28 22.47 -2.56
N ALA A 156 8.46 22.99 -2.89
CA ALA A 156 8.92 23.11 -4.28
C ALA A 156 9.03 21.74 -4.96
N ALA A 157 9.56 20.73 -4.26
CA ALA A 157 9.62 19.36 -4.77
C ALA A 157 8.23 18.73 -4.97
N MET A 158 7.25 19.09 -4.14
CA MET A 158 5.86 18.67 -4.34
C MET A 158 5.27 19.31 -5.61
N ASP A 159 5.48 20.59 -5.81
CA ASP A 159 5.00 21.32 -6.99
C ASP A 159 5.69 20.80 -8.27
N TRP A 160 7.00 20.54 -8.22
CA TRP A 160 7.77 19.90 -9.28
C TRP A 160 7.21 18.50 -9.64
N LEU A 161 6.86 17.69 -8.63
CA LEU A 161 6.33 16.33 -8.84
C LEU A 161 4.98 16.36 -9.56
N VAL A 162 4.08 17.27 -9.21
CA VAL A 162 2.79 17.43 -9.89
C VAL A 162 2.98 17.81 -11.36
N GLY A 163 3.93 18.69 -11.66
CA GLY A 163 4.25 19.03 -13.06
C GLY A 163 4.70 17.86 -13.91
N ARG A 164 5.07 16.74 -13.30
CA ARG A 164 5.50 15.50 -13.97
C ARG A 164 4.47 14.37 -13.90
N GLN A 165 3.33 14.58 -13.25
CA GLN A 165 2.33 13.56 -12.98
C GLN A 165 1.91 12.81 -14.26
N ASP A 166 1.51 13.51 -15.31
CA ASP A 166 1.03 12.89 -16.54
C ASP A 166 2.12 12.03 -17.23
N ALA A 167 3.37 12.48 -17.21
CA ALA A 167 4.48 11.71 -17.77
C ALA A 167 4.77 10.43 -16.97
N ILE A 168 4.73 10.52 -15.65
CA ILE A 168 4.92 9.38 -14.73
C ILE A 168 3.78 8.38 -14.91
N GLU A 169 2.54 8.83 -14.85
CA GLU A 169 1.36 7.98 -14.98
C GLU A 169 1.28 7.34 -16.36
N THR A 170 1.62 8.06 -17.45
CA THR A 170 1.68 7.49 -18.80
C THR A 170 2.63 6.28 -18.86
N LYS A 171 3.79 6.37 -18.20
CA LYS A 171 4.73 5.24 -18.14
C LYS A 171 4.16 4.07 -17.34
N LEU A 172 3.57 4.34 -16.15
CA LEU A 172 2.95 3.30 -15.32
C LEU A 172 1.80 2.62 -16.04
N VAL A 173 0.91 3.39 -16.66
CA VAL A 173 -0.22 2.90 -17.44
C VAL A 173 0.26 2.01 -18.59
N ARG A 174 1.23 2.46 -19.38
CA ARG A 174 1.80 1.64 -20.46
C ARG A 174 2.46 0.37 -19.94
N THR A 175 3.20 0.44 -18.83
CA THR A 175 3.85 -0.73 -18.25
C THR A 175 2.85 -1.78 -17.78
N HIS A 176 1.72 -1.39 -17.21
CA HIS A 176 0.82 -2.30 -16.51
C HIS A 176 -0.51 -2.57 -17.20
N LEU A 177 -1.12 -1.57 -17.85
CA LEU A 177 -2.40 -1.77 -18.54
C LEU A 177 -2.25 -2.37 -19.93
N THR A 178 -1.12 -2.14 -20.62
CA THR A 178 -0.85 -2.74 -21.93
C THR A 178 0.11 -3.94 -21.88
N SER A 179 0.42 -4.40 -20.67
CA SER A 179 1.28 -5.58 -20.43
C SER A 179 0.66 -6.87 -20.97
N PRO A 180 1.46 -7.85 -21.41
CA PRO A 180 1.00 -9.21 -21.67
C PRO A 180 0.30 -9.89 -20.48
N ALA A 181 0.59 -9.44 -19.26
CA ALA A 181 -0.10 -9.89 -18.04
C ALA A 181 -1.55 -9.34 -17.91
N ASN A 182 -1.95 -8.41 -18.78
CA ASN A 182 -3.31 -7.87 -18.89
C ASN A 182 -3.83 -8.01 -20.34
N PRO A 183 -4.04 -9.24 -20.82
CA PRO A 183 -4.41 -9.50 -22.21
C PRO A 183 -5.78 -8.91 -22.58
N ASP A 184 -6.68 -8.82 -21.61
CA ASP A 184 -8.04 -8.29 -21.80
C ASP A 184 -8.10 -6.75 -21.73
N ARG A 185 -6.96 -6.08 -21.56
CA ARG A 185 -6.90 -4.61 -21.45
C ARG A 185 -7.79 -4.02 -20.38
N LEU A 186 -7.89 -4.68 -19.23
CA LEU A 186 -8.73 -4.24 -18.12
C LEU A 186 -8.11 -3.06 -17.38
N ALA A 187 -8.92 -2.05 -17.08
CA ALA A 187 -8.57 -0.94 -16.21
C ALA A 187 -9.68 -0.75 -15.17
N LEU A 188 -9.34 -0.92 -13.90
CA LEU A 188 -10.28 -0.78 -12.80
C LEU A 188 -10.26 0.65 -12.30
N PHE A 189 -11.43 1.26 -12.15
CA PHE A 189 -11.55 2.61 -11.64
C PHE A 189 -12.61 2.70 -10.54
N ASP A 190 -12.24 3.34 -9.43
CA ASP A 190 -13.17 3.66 -8.35
C ASP A 190 -12.85 5.02 -7.74
N LEU A 191 -13.83 5.57 -7.00
CA LEU A 191 -13.77 6.88 -6.37
C LEU A 191 -13.80 6.78 -4.85
N SER A 192 -13.08 7.71 -4.24
CA SER A 192 -13.13 7.89 -2.80
C SER A 192 -13.07 9.37 -2.41
N SER A 193 -13.36 9.67 -1.14
CA SER A 193 -13.26 11.02 -0.61
C SER A 193 -12.44 11.04 0.68
N SER A 194 -11.86 12.19 0.99
CA SER A 194 -11.17 12.44 2.26
C SER A 194 -11.44 13.85 2.73
N TRP A 195 -11.73 14.01 4.04
CA TRP A 195 -12.01 15.33 4.59
C TRP A 195 -10.77 16.20 4.62
N VAL A 196 -11.01 17.50 4.49
CA VAL A 196 -10.00 18.55 4.52
C VAL A 196 -10.11 19.29 5.86
N THR A 197 -8.97 19.53 6.49
CA THR A 197 -8.87 20.39 7.67
C THR A 197 -8.40 21.77 7.23
N GLY A 198 -9.17 22.81 7.58
CA GLY A 198 -8.89 24.19 7.14
C GLY A 198 -9.94 24.73 6.19
N ARG A 199 -9.73 25.99 5.75
CA ARG A 199 -10.75 26.77 5.00
C ARG A 199 -10.28 27.25 3.64
N CYS A 200 -9.01 27.07 3.29
CA CYS A 200 -8.38 27.74 2.14
C CYS A 200 -8.27 26.85 0.88
N CYS A 201 -8.49 25.55 0.97
CA CYS A 201 -8.34 24.66 -0.19
C CYS A 201 -9.48 24.85 -1.20
N PRO A 202 -9.20 25.26 -2.47
CA PRO A 202 -10.23 25.49 -3.49
C PRO A 202 -11.01 24.22 -3.87
N LEU A 203 -10.40 23.03 -3.72
CA LEU A 203 -11.02 21.74 -4.00
C LEU A 203 -11.94 21.28 -2.87
N ALA A 204 -11.86 21.89 -1.68
CA ALA A 204 -12.62 21.47 -0.52
C ALA A 204 -14.09 21.90 -0.63
N ALA A 205 -14.97 20.95 -0.87
CA ALA A 205 -16.41 21.16 -0.96
C ALA A 205 -17.17 20.15 -0.12
N ARG A 206 -18.41 20.49 0.28
CA ARG A 206 -19.31 19.54 0.96
C ARG A 206 -20.01 18.68 -0.06
N GLY A 207 -19.88 17.36 0.10
CA GLY A 207 -20.46 16.37 -0.79
C GLY A 207 -20.83 15.08 -0.05
N TYR A 208 -21.01 14.00 -0.78
CA TYR A 208 -21.25 12.69 -0.22
C TYR A 208 -19.97 12.14 0.43
N SER A 209 -19.94 12.10 1.76
CA SER A 209 -18.75 11.64 2.50
C SER A 209 -18.66 10.11 2.55
N ARG A 210 -17.70 9.54 1.83
CA ARG A 210 -17.35 8.12 1.90
C ARG A 210 -16.55 7.76 3.17
N ASP A 211 -16.12 8.77 3.92
CA ASP A 211 -15.44 8.63 5.21
C ASP A 211 -16.40 8.67 6.41
N GLY A 212 -17.70 8.84 6.20
CA GLY A 212 -18.70 8.99 7.25
C GLY A 212 -18.62 10.32 8.01
N LYS A 213 -17.76 11.27 7.61
CA LYS A 213 -17.57 12.60 8.20
C LYS A 213 -18.53 13.60 7.60
N LYS A 214 -19.82 13.45 7.92
CA LYS A 214 -20.89 14.33 7.40
C LYS A 214 -20.67 15.78 7.82
N GLY A 215 -20.90 16.71 6.86
CA GLY A 215 -20.84 18.16 7.11
C GLY A 215 -19.44 18.78 7.06
N LEU A 216 -18.36 17.97 6.99
CA LEU A 216 -17.02 18.49 6.75
C LEU A 216 -16.75 18.66 5.25
N PRO A 217 -15.96 19.68 4.86
CA PRO A 217 -15.47 19.79 3.49
C PRO A 217 -14.53 18.63 3.20
N GLN A 218 -14.51 18.16 1.95
CA GLN A 218 -13.73 17.05 1.48
C GLN A 218 -13.18 17.31 0.09
N ILE A 219 -12.24 16.50 -0.35
CA ILE A 219 -11.92 16.32 -1.76
C ILE A 219 -12.42 14.95 -2.20
N GLU A 220 -12.62 14.78 -3.50
CA GLU A 220 -12.79 13.47 -4.12
C GLU A 220 -11.55 13.13 -4.94
N TYR A 221 -11.25 11.84 -5.03
CA TYR A 221 -10.15 11.34 -5.86
C TYR A 221 -10.47 9.96 -6.39
N GLY A 222 -10.14 9.77 -7.66
CA GLY A 222 -10.31 8.51 -8.38
C GLY A 222 -8.99 7.83 -8.61
N LEU A 223 -8.97 6.52 -8.40
CA LEU A 223 -7.80 5.67 -8.56
C LEU A 223 -8.01 4.73 -9.75
N LEU A 224 -7.09 4.75 -10.70
CA LEU A 224 -7.01 3.80 -11.79
C LEU A 224 -5.98 2.72 -11.44
N THR A 225 -6.37 1.45 -11.54
CA THR A 225 -5.50 0.32 -11.25
C THR A 225 -5.52 -0.71 -12.38
N ASP A 226 -4.53 -1.58 -12.41
CA ASP A 226 -4.59 -2.79 -13.21
C ASP A 226 -5.51 -3.86 -12.56
N PRO A 227 -5.78 -4.99 -13.22
CA PRO A 227 -6.64 -6.05 -12.68
C PRO A 227 -6.15 -6.64 -11.36
N ALA A 228 -4.84 -6.55 -11.08
CA ALA A 228 -4.26 -7.03 -9.82
C ALA A 228 -4.45 -6.04 -8.65
N GLY A 229 -5.00 -4.84 -8.92
CA GLY A 229 -5.17 -3.77 -7.96
C GLY A 229 -3.93 -2.89 -7.81
N ARG A 230 -2.99 -2.90 -8.75
CA ARG A 230 -1.80 -2.05 -8.72
C ARG A 230 -2.16 -0.63 -9.17
N PRO A 231 -1.97 0.40 -8.33
CA PRO A 231 -2.27 1.78 -8.70
C PRO A 231 -1.37 2.26 -9.84
N VAL A 232 -1.95 2.87 -10.87
CA VAL A 232 -1.21 3.39 -12.03
C VAL A 232 -1.47 4.87 -12.32
N ALA A 233 -2.63 5.40 -11.89
CA ALA A 233 -2.95 6.83 -12.02
C ALA A 233 -3.97 7.26 -10.96
N VAL A 234 -3.95 8.56 -10.62
CA VAL A 234 -4.91 9.18 -9.70
C VAL A 234 -5.38 10.52 -10.23
N ARG A 235 -6.66 10.84 -10.05
CA ARG A 235 -7.21 12.18 -10.34
C ARG A 235 -7.91 12.73 -9.13
N VAL A 236 -7.70 14.01 -8.85
CA VAL A 236 -8.30 14.72 -7.71
C VAL A 236 -9.34 15.69 -8.21
N PHE A 237 -10.49 15.69 -7.55
CA PHE A 237 -11.67 16.47 -7.91
C PHE A 237 -12.16 17.31 -6.72
N PRO A 238 -12.95 18.37 -6.98
CA PRO A 238 -13.71 19.04 -5.93
C PRO A 238 -14.59 18.06 -5.15
N GLY A 239 -14.75 18.28 -3.85
CA GLY A 239 -15.41 17.34 -2.94
C GLY A 239 -16.92 17.13 -3.15
N ASN A 240 -17.52 17.83 -4.11
CA ASN A 240 -18.91 17.69 -4.54
C ASN A 240 -19.04 17.18 -5.98
N THR A 241 -17.97 16.63 -6.55
CA THR A 241 -18.00 16.09 -7.92
C THR A 241 -18.86 14.83 -7.96
N ALA A 242 -19.76 14.74 -8.95
CA ALA A 242 -20.56 13.54 -9.14
C ALA A 242 -19.74 12.39 -9.75
N ASP A 243 -19.98 11.15 -9.30
CA ASP A 243 -19.27 9.95 -9.77
C ASP A 243 -19.19 9.83 -11.30
N PRO A 244 -20.27 10.07 -12.06
CA PRO A 244 -20.21 10.01 -13.53
C PRO A 244 -19.28 11.07 -14.16
N THR A 245 -19.17 12.25 -13.56
CA THR A 245 -18.28 13.32 -14.04
C THR A 245 -16.82 12.94 -13.84
N ALA A 246 -16.49 12.38 -12.68
CA ALA A 246 -15.13 11.87 -12.39
C ALA A 246 -14.75 10.70 -13.31
N PHE A 247 -15.68 9.80 -13.60
CA PHE A 247 -15.47 8.71 -14.56
C PHE A 247 -15.17 9.24 -15.97
N THR A 248 -15.92 10.22 -16.45
CA THR A 248 -15.65 10.83 -17.77
C THR A 248 -14.24 11.43 -17.83
N ALA A 249 -13.82 12.12 -16.77
CA ALA A 249 -12.48 12.72 -16.73
C ALA A 249 -11.36 11.67 -16.78
N ILE A 250 -11.53 10.49 -16.15
CA ILE A 250 -10.52 9.43 -16.25
C ILE A 250 -10.50 8.75 -17.62
N VAL A 251 -11.67 8.51 -18.22
CA VAL A 251 -11.75 7.96 -19.59
C VAL A 251 -11.06 8.89 -20.58
N GLN A 252 -11.29 10.20 -20.44
CA GLN A 252 -10.62 11.22 -21.25
C GLN A 252 -9.11 11.19 -21.04
N ALA A 253 -8.63 11.06 -19.80
CA ALA A 253 -7.20 10.92 -19.52
C ALA A 253 -6.61 9.64 -20.14
N VAL A 254 -7.32 8.51 -20.08
CA VAL A 254 -6.90 7.25 -20.73
C VAL A 254 -6.73 7.45 -22.24
N LYS A 255 -7.69 8.12 -22.88
CA LYS A 255 -7.66 8.37 -24.33
C LYS A 255 -6.61 9.42 -24.71
N ASP A 256 -6.64 10.59 -24.08
CA ASP A 256 -5.93 11.77 -24.57
C ASP A 256 -4.53 11.92 -23.96
N THR A 257 -4.38 11.61 -22.65
CA THR A 257 -3.10 11.71 -21.97
C THR A 257 -2.27 10.44 -22.16
N PHE A 258 -2.86 9.27 -21.90
CA PHE A 258 -2.15 7.98 -21.97
C PHE A 258 -2.13 7.39 -23.38
N LYS A 259 -2.93 7.94 -24.32
CA LYS A 259 -3.01 7.52 -25.73
C LYS A 259 -3.39 6.04 -25.89
N LEU A 260 -4.29 5.54 -25.05
CA LEU A 260 -4.87 4.21 -25.18
C LEU A 260 -6.24 4.29 -25.86
N GLN A 261 -6.47 3.39 -26.81
CA GLN A 261 -7.68 3.40 -27.66
C GLN A 261 -8.58 2.17 -27.44
N ASP A 262 -8.02 1.10 -26.86
CA ASP A 262 -8.69 -0.20 -26.66
C ASP A 262 -8.58 -0.65 -25.21
N MET A 263 -9.51 -0.23 -24.37
CA MET A 263 -9.53 -0.56 -22.95
C MET A 263 -10.90 -1.04 -22.51
N VAL A 264 -10.94 -1.97 -21.57
CA VAL A 264 -12.15 -2.37 -20.86
C VAL A 264 -12.19 -1.70 -19.49
N MET A 265 -13.10 -0.75 -19.35
CA MET A 265 -13.29 -0.01 -18.10
C MET A 265 -14.15 -0.80 -17.13
N VAL A 266 -13.59 -1.11 -15.96
CA VAL A 266 -14.31 -1.80 -14.89
C VAL A 266 -14.63 -0.81 -13.79
N GLY A 267 -15.92 -0.64 -13.47
CA GLY A 267 -16.36 0.34 -12.49
C GLY A 267 -17.67 -0.03 -11.79
N ASP A 268 -17.91 0.61 -10.64
CA ASP A 268 -19.14 0.38 -9.89
C ASP A 268 -20.37 0.93 -10.65
N ARG A 269 -21.54 0.36 -10.34
CA ARG A 269 -22.86 0.72 -10.88
C ARG A 269 -23.24 2.19 -10.70
N GLY A 270 -22.59 2.89 -9.77
CA GLY A 270 -22.76 4.32 -9.54
C GLY A 270 -22.04 5.18 -10.57
N MET A 271 -20.90 4.70 -11.08
CA MET A 271 -20.02 5.41 -12.00
C MET A 271 -20.36 5.17 -13.47
N ILE A 272 -20.49 3.91 -13.88
CA ILE A 272 -20.81 3.53 -15.26
C ILE A 272 -22.34 3.44 -15.39
N THR A 273 -22.99 4.58 -15.51
CA THR A 273 -24.45 4.71 -15.76
C THR A 273 -24.76 4.54 -17.25
N SER A 274 -26.03 4.36 -17.62
CA SER A 274 -26.44 4.23 -19.03
C SER A 274 -25.96 5.40 -19.89
N ALA A 275 -26.09 6.64 -19.43
CA ALA A 275 -25.59 7.80 -20.15
C ALA A 275 -24.05 7.81 -20.34
N ARG A 276 -23.30 7.13 -19.48
CA ARG A 276 -21.82 6.99 -19.63
C ARG A 276 -21.46 5.84 -20.55
N VAL A 277 -22.27 4.80 -20.58
CA VAL A 277 -22.18 3.74 -21.57
C VAL A 277 -22.33 4.31 -22.98
N ASP A 278 -23.31 5.18 -23.20
CA ASP A 278 -23.50 5.84 -24.50
C ASP A 278 -22.28 6.70 -24.87
N ALA A 279 -21.74 7.47 -23.93
CA ALA A 279 -20.52 8.24 -24.14
C ALA A 279 -19.30 7.36 -24.44
N LEU A 280 -19.16 6.17 -23.81
CA LEU A 280 -18.10 5.22 -24.15
C LEU A 280 -18.26 4.64 -25.55
N ARG A 281 -19.50 4.36 -25.98
CA ARG A 281 -19.79 3.91 -27.35
C ARG A 281 -19.39 4.96 -28.39
N GLU A 282 -19.72 6.23 -28.14
CA GLU A 282 -19.37 7.36 -29.03
C GLU A 282 -17.84 7.55 -29.15
N LEU A 283 -17.10 7.31 -28.07
CA LEU A 283 -15.63 7.40 -28.08
C LEU A 283 -14.99 6.31 -28.92
N GLY A 284 -15.63 5.15 -29.07
CA GLY A 284 -15.12 3.97 -29.79
C GLY A 284 -13.92 3.30 -29.09
N GLY A 285 -13.78 1.98 -29.26
CA GLY A 285 -12.67 1.21 -28.70
C GLY A 285 -12.71 0.93 -27.19
N PHE A 286 -13.70 1.49 -26.45
CA PHE A 286 -13.86 1.25 -25.02
C PHE A 286 -14.95 0.24 -24.74
N GLY A 287 -14.59 -0.88 -24.10
CA GLY A 287 -15.53 -1.79 -23.48
C GLY A 287 -15.78 -1.44 -22.01
N TRP A 288 -16.74 -2.09 -21.39
CA TRP A 288 -17.03 -1.92 -19.96
C TRP A 288 -17.48 -3.22 -19.30
N VAL A 289 -17.26 -3.26 -17.99
CA VAL A 289 -17.84 -4.24 -17.07
C VAL A 289 -18.37 -3.46 -15.86
N THR A 290 -19.68 -3.50 -15.63
CA THR A 290 -20.34 -2.84 -14.50
C THR A 290 -21.57 -3.61 -14.06
N ALA A 291 -22.21 -3.23 -12.94
CA ALA A 291 -23.42 -3.90 -12.46
C ALA A 291 -24.67 -3.02 -12.62
N LEU A 292 -25.82 -3.66 -12.77
CA LEU A 292 -27.11 -2.99 -12.73
C LEU A 292 -27.48 -2.58 -11.30
N ARG A 293 -28.29 -1.52 -11.20
CA ARG A 293 -28.94 -1.10 -9.95
C ARG A 293 -30.19 -1.96 -9.68
N ALA A 294 -30.70 -1.90 -8.44
CA ALA A 294 -31.85 -2.71 -8.05
C ALA A 294 -33.13 -2.50 -8.90
N PRO A 295 -33.54 -1.26 -9.30
CA PRO A 295 -34.73 -1.11 -10.11
C PRO A 295 -34.67 -1.83 -11.47
N PRO A 296 -33.60 -1.72 -12.30
CA PRO A 296 -33.47 -2.53 -13.50
C PRO A 296 -33.47 -4.04 -13.24
N ILE A 297 -32.83 -4.50 -12.14
CA ILE A 297 -32.86 -5.94 -11.80
C ILE A 297 -34.29 -6.39 -11.49
N ALA A 298 -35.06 -5.55 -10.76
CA ALA A 298 -36.46 -5.86 -10.46
C ALA A 298 -37.30 -5.95 -11.75
N ALA A 299 -37.09 -5.06 -12.73
CA ALA A 299 -37.76 -5.14 -14.02
C ALA A 299 -37.42 -6.42 -14.80
N LEU A 300 -36.14 -6.82 -14.81
CA LEU A 300 -35.70 -8.06 -15.43
C LEU A 300 -36.24 -9.33 -14.73
N ALA A 301 -36.53 -9.25 -13.44
CA ALA A 301 -37.05 -10.34 -12.61
C ALA A 301 -38.57 -10.31 -12.45
N ALA A 302 -39.30 -9.46 -13.19
CA ALA A 302 -40.75 -9.47 -13.24
C ALA A 302 -41.27 -10.79 -13.86
N ASP A 303 -42.56 -11.07 -13.70
CA ASP A 303 -43.17 -12.35 -14.11
C ASP A 303 -42.94 -12.71 -15.60
N ASP A 304 -42.90 -11.69 -16.45
CA ASP A 304 -42.63 -11.78 -17.89
C ASP A 304 -41.17 -11.49 -18.28
N GLY A 305 -40.31 -11.23 -17.29
CA GLY A 305 -38.93 -10.86 -17.51
C GLY A 305 -38.00 -12.07 -17.75
N PRO A 306 -36.80 -11.85 -18.32
CA PRO A 306 -35.85 -12.92 -18.64
C PRO A 306 -35.13 -13.48 -17.41
N LEU A 307 -35.15 -12.83 -16.26
CA LEU A 307 -34.41 -13.21 -15.06
C LEU A 307 -35.31 -14.06 -14.13
N GLN A 308 -35.52 -15.32 -14.51
CA GLN A 308 -36.31 -16.25 -13.72
C GLN A 308 -35.42 -17.07 -12.76
N MET A 309 -35.96 -17.40 -11.58
CA MET A 309 -35.20 -18.13 -10.55
C MET A 309 -34.76 -19.55 -10.97
N SER A 310 -35.49 -20.18 -11.89
CA SER A 310 -35.14 -21.46 -12.50
C SER A 310 -33.81 -21.47 -13.26
N LEU A 311 -33.34 -20.29 -13.70
CA LEU A 311 -32.01 -20.16 -14.31
C LEU A 311 -30.88 -20.58 -13.37
N PHE A 312 -31.14 -20.58 -12.06
CA PHE A 312 -30.14 -20.85 -11.02
C PHE A 312 -30.29 -22.23 -10.36
N ASP A 313 -31.10 -23.10 -10.90
CA ASP A 313 -31.36 -24.40 -10.29
C ASP A 313 -30.10 -25.32 -10.28
N GLN A 314 -29.25 -25.19 -11.28
CA GLN A 314 -28.02 -25.99 -11.39
C GLN A 314 -26.76 -25.21 -11.06
N VAL A 315 -26.70 -23.93 -11.48
CA VAL A 315 -25.52 -23.06 -11.33
C VAL A 315 -25.95 -21.65 -10.90
N ASN A 316 -25.14 -21.00 -10.10
CA ASN A 316 -25.42 -19.65 -9.60
C ASN A 316 -25.13 -18.53 -10.62
N LEU A 317 -25.10 -18.84 -11.90
CA LEU A 317 -24.68 -17.98 -12.98
C LEU A 317 -25.51 -18.26 -14.24
N ALA A 318 -26.04 -17.22 -14.85
CA ALA A 318 -26.77 -17.34 -16.12
C ALA A 318 -26.50 -16.12 -17.00
N GLU A 319 -26.50 -16.32 -18.32
CA GLU A 319 -26.48 -15.20 -19.27
C GLU A 319 -27.88 -14.95 -19.81
N ILE A 320 -28.26 -13.68 -19.86
CA ILE A 320 -29.53 -13.22 -20.41
C ILE A 320 -29.31 -12.07 -21.38
N THR A 321 -30.23 -11.88 -22.30
CA THR A 321 -30.28 -10.71 -23.19
C THR A 321 -31.58 -9.95 -22.99
N HIS A 322 -31.55 -8.64 -23.23
CA HIS A 322 -32.77 -7.82 -23.12
C HIS A 322 -32.72 -6.63 -24.10
N PRO A 323 -33.83 -6.27 -24.75
CA PRO A 323 -33.85 -5.17 -25.72
C PRO A 323 -33.39 -3.81 -25.21
N ASP A 324 -33.55 -3.53 -23.91
CA ASP A 324 -33.08 -2.28 -23.27
C ASP A 324 -31.55 -2.19 -23.17
N TYR A 325 -30.83 -3.27 -23.48
CA TYR A 325 -29.36 -3.33 -23.41
C TYR A 325 -28.77 -3.78 -24.75
N PRO A 326 -28.97 -3.00 -25.84
CA PRO A 326 -28.53 -3.40 -27.17
C PRO A 326 -27.00 -3.51 -27.24
N GLY A 327 -26.51 -4.63 -27.77
CA GLY A 327 -25.07 -4.89 -27.92
C GLY A 327 -24.33 -5.19 -26.60
N GLU A 328 -25.08 -5.49 -25.53
CA GLU A 328 -24.52 -5.88 -24.25
C GLU A 328 -24.93 -7.28 -23.87
N ARG A 329 -24.06 -7.93 -23.11
CA ARG A 329 -24.33 -9.19 -22.41
C ARG A 329 -24.71 -8.87 -20.97
N LEU A 330 -25.71 -9.54 -20.45
CA LEU A 330 -26.13 -9.46 -19.06
C LEU A 330 -25.79 -10.79 -18.37
N VAL A 331 -24.90 -10.73 -17.40
CA VAL A 331 -24.48 -11.89 -16.61
C VAL A 331 -25.19 -11.81 -15.26
N ALA A 332 -26.23 -12.62 -15.12
CA ALA A 332 -27.04 -12.71 -13.91
C ALA A 332 -26.39 -13.68 -12.91
N CYS A 333 -26.33 -13.28 -11.66
CA CYS A 333 -25.69 -14.01 -10.58
C CYS A 333 -26.61 -14.14 -9.38
N ARG A 334 -26.65 -15.31 -8.76
CA ARG A 334 -27.31 -15.58 -7.48
C ARG A 334 -26.28 -15.96 -6.44
N ASN A 335 -26.16 -15.17 -5.38
CA ASN A 335 -25.27 -15.45 -4.26
C ASN A 335 -26.08 -15.82 -3.01
N PRO A 336 -26.20 -17.11 -2.65
CA PRO A 336 -26.99 -17.56 -1.49
C PRO A 336 -26.49 -16.97 -0.15
N ALA A 337 -25.16 -16.83 0.02
CA ALA A 337 -24.58 -16.24 1.23
C ALA A 337 -24.97 -14.76 1.38
N LEU A 338 -24.96 -14.02 0.26
CA LEU A 338 -25.42 -12.62 0.23
C LEU A 338 -26.92 -12.51 0.48
N ALA A 339 -27.72 -13.46 -0.04
CA ALA A 339 -29.17 -13.52 0.22
C ALA A 339 -29.45 -13.68 1.72
N THR A 340 -28.81 -14.65 2.35
CA THR A 340 -28.92 -14.89 3.80
C THR A 340 -28.53 -13.64 4.61
N GLU A 341 -27.44 -13.00 4.28
CA GLU A 341 -26.97 -11.80 5.00
C GLU A 341 -27.92 -10.58 4.79
N ARG A 342 -28.48 -10.40 3.59
CA ARG A 342 -29.47 -9.35 3.33
C ARG A 342 -30.75 -9.58 4.10
N THR A 343 -31.26 -10.82 4.10
CA THR A 343 -32.43 -11.21 4.89
C THR A 343 -32.21 -10.95 6.37
N ARG A 344 -31.08 -11.40 6.93
CA ARG A 344 -30.71 -11.17 8.33
C ARG A 344 -30.68 -9.67 8.68
N LYS A 345 -30.01 -8.85 7.86
CA LYS A 345 -29.93 -7.39 8.05
C LYS A 345 -31.30 -6.72 7.95
N ARG A 346 -32.13 -7.09 6.98
CA ARG A 346 -33.47 -6.54 6.82
C ARG A 346 -34.33 -6.82 8.04
N LEU A 347 -34.33 -8.06 8.54
CA LEU A 347 -35.07 -8.44 9.75
C LEU A 347 -34.60 -7.64 10.98
N ALA A 348 -33.30 -7.50 11.21
CA ALA A 348 -32.74 -6.74 12.31
C ALA A 348 -33.09 -5.23 12.23
N LEU A 349 -33.10 -4.66 11.00
CA LEU A 349 -33.48 -3.26 10.80
C LEU A 349 -35.00 -3.03 10.99
N LEU A 350 -35.84 -3.96 10.55
CA LEU A 350 -37.28 -3.94 10.79
C LEU A 350 -37.57 -3.98 12.29
N GLU A 351 -36.97 -4.93 13.01
CA GLU A 351 -37.14 -5.06 14.46
C GLU A 351 -36.71 -3.79 15.21
N SER A 352 -35.55 -3.25 14.88
CA SER A 352 -35.05 -2.01 15.47
C SER A 352 -35.96 -0.81 15.16
N THR A 353 -36.56 -0.78 13.97
CA THR A 353 -37.50 0.27 13.57
C THR A 353 -38.81 0.15 14.30
N ASP A 354 -39.37 -1.07 14.44
CA ASP A 354 -40.60 -1.33 15.18
C ASP A 354 -40.50 -0.88 16.65
N ILE A 355 -39.39 -1.22 17.31
CA ILE A 355 -39.12 -0.80 18.70
C ILE A 355 -39.19 0.72 18.84
N GLU A 356 -38.57 1.45 17.92
CA GLU A 356 -38.54 2.92 18.00
C GLU A 356 -39.88 3.54 17.59
N LEU A 357 -40.59 2.99 16.60
CA LEU A 357 -41.91 3.45 16.21
C LEU A 357 -42.95 3.19 17.31
N THR A 358 -42.89 2.05 17.98
CA THR A 358 -43.75 1.73 19.13
C THR A 358 -43.62 2.75 20.28
N LYS A 359 -42.39 3.26 20.53
CA LYS A 359 -42.19 4.36 21.49
C LYS A 359 -42.92 5.64 21.08
N ILE A 360 -43.01 5.92 19.77
CA ILE A 360 -43.78 7.07 19.29
C ILE A 360 -45.28 6.83 19.45
N VAL A 361 -45.81 5.64 19.13
CA VAL A 361 -47.20 5.27 19.36
C VAL A 361 -47.56 5.51 20.82
N ALA A 362 -46.77 5.01 21.77
CA ALA A 362 -46.98 5.20 23.19
C ALA A 362 -46.92 6.68 23.64
N ALA A 363 -46.05 7.49 23.02
CA ALA A 363 -45.94 8.91 23.32
C ALA A 363 -47.16 9.70 22.82
N VAL A 364 -47.72 9.34 21.67
CA VAL A 364 -48.94 9.93 21.09
C VAL A 364 -50.14 9.51 21.91
N ALA A 365 -50.32 8.24 22.22
CA ALA A 365 -51.41 7.73 23.03
C ALA A 365 -51.45 8.37 24.43
N ALA A 366 -50.30 8.67 25.02
CA ALA A 366 -50.18 9.36 26.31
C ALA A 366 -50.32 10.89 26.20
N GLY A 367 -50.66 11.45 25.04
CA GLY A 367 -50.77 12.91 24.80
C GLY A 367 -49.47 13.70 24.91
N ARG A 368 -48.33 13.04 25.04
CA ARG A 368 -47.00 13.69 25.12
C ARG A 368 -46.44 14.16 23.79
N LEU A 369 -47.01 13.66 22.69
CA LEU A 369 -46.69 14.07 21.32
C LEU A 369 -47.98 14.22 20.54
N THR A 370 -48.33 15.45 20.15
CA THR A 370 -49.56 15.80 19.41
C THR A 370 -49.28 16.66 18.20
N GLY A 371 -50.14 16.57 17.22
CA GLY A 371 -50.03 17.29 15.94
C GLY A 371 -49.32 16.48 14.85
N ALA A 372 -50.05 16.26 13.72
CA ALA A 372 -49.57 15.41 12.62
C ALA A 372 -48.16 15.77 12.13
N GLY A 373 -47.84 17.08 12.04
CA GLY A 373 -46.48 17.53 11.63
C GLY A 373 -45.40 17.15 12.61
N LYS A 374 -45.61 17.27 13.92
CA LYS A 374 -44.65 16.90 14.96
C LYS A 374 -44.42 15.38 15.01
N ILE A 375 -45.52 14.63 14.90
CA ILE A 375 -45.48 13.15 14.82
C ILE A 375 -44.70 12.74 13.56
N GLY A 376 -45.06 13.30 12.40
CA GLY A 376 -44.40 13.00 11.12
C GLY A 376 -42.91 13.29 11.12
N ILE A 377 -42.45 14.40 11.69
CA ILE A 377 -41.01 14.71 11.84
C ILE A 377 -40.29 13.65 12.67
N ARG A 378 -40.92 13.21 13.76
CA ARG A 378 -40.30 12.23 14.66
C ARG A 378 -40.23 10.83 14.05
N VAL A 379 -41.32 10.42 13.37
CA VAL A 379 -41.39 9.19 12.57
C VAL A 379 -40.35 9.23 11.45
N GLY A 380 -40.32 10.31 10.69
CA GLY A 380 -39.40 10.51 9.58
C GLY A 380 -37.93 10.40 9.99
N LYS A 381 -37.55 10.89 11.19
CA LYS A 381 -36.20 10.71 11.74
C LYS A 381 -35.82 9.25 11.96
N ILE A 382 -36.75 8.41 12.43
CA ILE A 382 -36.50 6.98 12.68
C ILE A 382 -36.41 6.22 11.38
N ILE A 383 -37.42 6.38 10.50
CA ILE A 383 -37.46 5.72 9.20
C ILE A 383 -36.25 6.11 8.35
N GLY A 384 -35.87 7.39 8.38
CA GLY A 384 -34.70 7.89 7.67
C GLY A 384 -33.37 7.35 8.25
N ARG A 385 -33.28 7.19 9.58
CA ARG A 385 -32.12 6.59 10.24
C ARG A 385 -31.85 5.16 9.77
N TYR A 386 -32.88 4.35 9.74
CA TYR A 386 -32.81 2.94 9.36
C TYR A 386 -33.03 2.70 7.87
N LYS A 387 -33.40 3.74 7.09
CA LYS A 387 -33.71 3.68 5.64
C LYS A 387 -34.85 2.69 5.32
N MET A 388 -35.85 2.60 6.21
CA MET A 388 -36.94 1.62 6.15
C MET A 388 -38.26 2.19 5.63
N ALA A 389 -38.28 3.40 5.05
CA ALA A 389 -39.51 4.10 4.63
C ALA A 389 -40.45 3.23 3.76
N LYS A 390 -39.93 2.49 2.79
CA LYS A 390 -40.70 1.63 1.89
C LYS A 390 -41.31 0.39 2.53
N HIS A 391 -40.82 0.00 3.71
CA HIS A 391 -41.24 -1.22 4.40
C HIS A 391 -42.35 -1.00 5.42
N TYR A 392 -42.88 0.24 5.53
CA TYR A 392 -43.93 0.59 6.47
C TYR A 392 -45.06 1.36 5.79
N ILE A 393 -46.28 1.02 6.18
CA ILE A 393 -47.51 1.80 5.94
C ILE A 393 -47.72 2.58 7.23
N LEU A 394 -47.83 3.92 7.11
CA LEU A 394 -47.91 4.84 8.24
C LEU A 394 -49.28 5.56 8.19
N ASP A 395 -49.97 5.55 9.30
CA ASP A 395 -51.21 6.35 9.49
C ASP A 395 -50.94 7.39 10.59
N ILE A 396 -50.89 8.66 10.19
CA ILE A 396 -50.57 9.79 11.07
C ILE A 396 -51.71 10.81 11.00
N THR A 397 -52.40 11.00 12.12
CA THR A 397 -53.39 12.06 12.29
C THR A 397 -52.88 13.10 13.30
N LYS A 398 -53.75 14.05 13.69
CA LYS A 398 -53.40 15.05 14.71
C LYS A 398 -53.12 14.43 16.08
N ASP A 399 -53.82 13.37 16.44
CA ASP A 399 -53.83 12.79 17.80
C ASP A 399 -53.62 11.27 17.80
N THR A 400 -53.39 10.67 16.62
CA THR A 400 -53.10 9.22 16.50
C THR A 400 -51.90 8.96 15.63
N PHE A 401 -51.20 7.86 15.91
CA PHE A 401 -50.19 7.29 15.08
C PHE A 401 -50.28 5.76 15.11
N ALA A 402 -50.40 5.15 13.95
CA ALA A 402 -50.33 3.72 13.75
C ALA A 402 -49.34 3.39 12.63
N PHE A 403 -48.77 2.22 12.67
CA PHE A 403 -47.91 1.70 11.62
C PHE A 403 -48.13 0.20 11.44
N THR A 404 -47.93 -0.26 10.22
CA THR A 404 -47.88 -1.69 9.87
C THR A 404 -46.72 -1.96 8.93
N ARG A 405 -46.19 -3.16 8.96
CA ARG A 405 -45.19 -3.56 7.98
C ARG A 405 -45.85 -3.72 6.60
N ASN A 406 -45.27 -3.15 5.57
CA ASN A 406 -45.66 -3.38 4.18
C ASN A 406 -45.09 -4.72 3.72
N THR A 407 -45.85 -5.81 3.92
CA THR A 407 -45.44 -7.17 3.63
C THR A 407 -45.16 -7.41 2.15
N GLU A 408 -45.90 -6.75 1.26
CA GLU A 408 -45.69 -6.82 -0.20
C GLU A 408 -44.35 -6.22 -0.59
N ALA A 409 -44.04 -5.01 -0.12
CA ALA A 409 -42.76 -4.36 -0.40
C ALA A 409 -41.56 -5.13 0.20
N ILE A 410 -41.76 -5.76 1.38
CA ILE A 410 -40.76 -6.60 2.00
C ILE A 410 -40.52 -7.88 1.18
N ALA A 411 -41.58 -8.54 0.71
CA ALA A 411 -41.51 -9.73 -0.12
C ALA A 411 -40.87 -9.44 -1.50
N ALA A 412 -41.28 -8.34 -2.14
CA ALA A 412 -40.69 -7.91 -3.41
C ALA A 412 -39.17 -7.63 -3.30
N GLU A 413 -38.73 -7.01 -2.19
CA GLU A 413 -37.31 -6.83 -1.95
C GLU A 413 -36.60 -8.15 -1.66
N ALA A 414 -37.23 -9.04 -0.88
CA ALA A 414 -36.67 -10.34 -0.51
C ALA A 414 -36.48 -11.27 -1.73
N ALA A 415 -37.34 -11.19 -2.71
CA ALA A 415 -37.23 -11.94 -3.96
C ALA A 415 -35.93 -11.61 -4.74
N LEU A 416 -35.39 -10.41 -4.54
CA LEU A 416 -34.13 -9.97 -5.18
C LEU A 416 -32.89 -10.20 -4.31
N ASP A 417 -33.04 -10.82 -3.14
CA ASP A 417 -31.91 -11.07 -2.27
C ASP A 417 -30.90 -12.02 -2.92
N GLY A 418 -29.63 -11.60 -2.89
CA GLY A 418 -28.55 -12.36 -3.50
C GLY A 418 -28.43 -12.20 -5.02
N LEU A 419 -29.44 -11.63 -5.69
CA LEU A 419 -29.34 -11.37 -7.12
C LEU A 419 -28.51 -10.12 -7.40
N TYR A 420 -27.65 -10.20 -8.41
CA TYR A 420 -27.00 -9.05 -9.05
C TYR A 420 -26.75 -9.40 -10.53
N VAL A 421 -26.76 -8.38 -11.37
CA VAL A 421 -26.59 -8.53 -12.81
C VAL A 421 -25.44 -7.63 -13.24
N ILE A 422 -24.46 -8.23 -13.90
CA ILE A 422 -23.33 -7.53 -14.50
C ILE A 422 -23.65 -7.32 -15.98
N ARG A 423 -23.38 -6.14 -16.49
CA ARG A 423 -23.49 -5.78 -17.90
C ARG A 423 -22.13 -5.52 -18.51
N THR A 424 -21.90 -6.04 -19.73
CA THR A 424 -20.63 -5.88 -20.45
C THR A 424 -20.83 -5.89 -21.95
N THR A 425 -19.93 -5.22 -22.68
CA THR A 425 -19.82 -5.29 -24.15
C THR A 425 -18.86 -6.38 -24.63
N ILE A 426 -18.15 -7.01 -23.71
CA ILE A 426 -17.09 -7.98 -24.08
C ILE A 426 -17.73 -9.30 -24.53
N GLY A 427 -17.33 -9.78 -25.69
CA GLY A 427 -17.82 -11.04 -26.25
C GLY A 427 -17.46 -12.26 -25.43
N PRO A 428 -18.24 -13.37 -25.51
CA PRO A 428 -18.00 -14.58 -24.73
C PRO A 428 -16.68 -15.26 -25.07
N GLU A 429 -16.18 -15.13 -26.30
CA GLU A 429 -14.89 -15.67 -26.75
C GLU A 429 -13.70 -14.99 -26.06
N GLN A 430 -13.81 -13.72 -25.72
CA GLN A 430 -12.77 -12.97 -25.01
C GLN A 430 -12.90 -13.16 -23.50
N MET A 431 -14.15 -13.19 -23.01
CA MET A 431 -14.43 -13.25 -21.57
C MET A 431 -15.72 -14.02 -21.33
N ASP A 432 -15.62 -15.26 -20.83
CA ASP A 432 -16.78 -16.03 -20.42
C ASP A 432 -17.51 -15.40 -19.21
N ALA A 433 -18.69 -15.92 -18.87
CA ALA A 433 -19.50 -15.39 -17.78
C ALA A 433 -18.78 -15.44 -16.42
N ALA A 434 -18.04 -16.50 -16.14
CA ALA A 434 -17.28 -16.65 -14.91
C ALA A 434 -16.19 -15.59 -14.77
N LYS A 435 -15.48 -15.34 -15.85
CA LYS A 435 -14.44 -14.31 -15.93
C LYS A 435 -15.02 -12.89 -15.83
N VAL A 436 -16.21 -12.63 -16.40
CA VAL A 436 -16.93 -11.35 -16.19
C VAL A 436 -17.21 -11.12 -14.71
N VAL A 437 -17.69 -12.13 -14.00
CA VAL A 437 -17.95 -12.04 -12.55
C VAL A 437 -16.65 -11.81 -11.77
N ALA A 438 -15.60 -12.58 -12.06
CA ALA A 438 -14.29 -12.43 -11.42
C ALA A 438 -13.70 -11.02 -11.66
N THR A 439 -13.83 -10.50 -12.88
CA THR A 439 -13.42 -9.15 -13.27
C THR A 439 -14.18 -8.09 -12.47
N TYR A 440 -15.49 -8.16 -12.39
CA TYR A 440 -16.28 -7.22 -11.58
C TYR A 440 -15.91 -7.29 -10.09
N LYS A 441 -15.74 -8.50 -9.54
CA LYS A 441 -15.32 -8.70 -8.15
C LYS A 441 -13.93 -8.15 -7.86
N SER A 442 -13.07 -8.01 -8.87
CA SER A 442 -11.72 -7.44 -8.68
C SER A 442 -11.73 -5.97 -8.23
N LEU A 443 -12.84 -5.23 -8.41
CA LEU A 443 -13.04 -3.90 -7.82
C LEU A 443 -12.82 -3.87 -6.31
N ALA A 444 -13.07 -4.96 -5.60
CA ALA A 444 -12.75 -5.06 -4.18
C ALA A 444 -11.25 -4.87 -3.87
N ARG A 445 -10.36 -5.00 -4.88
CA ARG A 445 -8.93 -4.70 -4.76
C ARG A 445 -8.72 -3.19 -4.67
N VAL A 446 -9.39 -2.41 -5.54
CA VAL A 446 -9.35 -0.93 -5.51
C VAL A 446 -9.90 -0.39 -4.20
N GLU A 447 -11.00 -0.96 -3.68
CA GLU A 447 -11.52 -0.58 -2.37
C GLU A 447 -10.52 -0.85 -1.23
N ARG A 448 -9.74 -1.93 -1.33
CA ARG A 448 -8.67 -2.25 -0.38
C ARG A 448 -7.54 -1.22 -0.47
N ASP A 449 -7.17 -0.82 -1.69
CA ASP A 449 -6.16 0.20 -1.91
C ASP A 449 -6.58 1.55 -1.31
N PHE A 450 -7.84 1.94 -1.47
CA PHE A 450 -8.34 3.13 -0.78
C PHE A 450 -8.27 3.04 0.73
N ARG A 451 -8.54 1.89 1.32
CA ARG A 451 -8.38 1.70 2.79
C ARG A 451 -6.91 1.83 3.20
N SER A 452 -6.00 1.24 2.44
CA SER A 452 -4.56 1.35 2.62
C SER A 452 -4.09 2.80 2.52
N ILE A 453 -4.48 3.51 1.45
CA ILE A 453 -4.12 4.90 1.20
C ILE A 453 -4.66 5.83 2.28
N LYS A 454 -5.91 5.64 2.72
CA LYS A 454 -6.60 6.57 3.63
C LYS A 454 -6.07 6.54 5.04
N SER A 455 -5.84 5.35 5.61
CA SER A 455 -5.64 5.23 7.06
C SER A 455 -4.87 4.01 7.54
N ILE A 456 -4.82 2.90 6.78
CA ILE A 456 -4.17 1.69 7.29
C ILE A 456 -2.65 1.77 7.15
N ASP A 457 -2.18 2.19 5.97
CA ASP A 457 -0.75 2.18 5.66
C ASP A 457 -0.18 3.58 5.38
N LEU A 458 -0.94 4.46 4.72
CA LEU A 458 -0.38 5.69 4.17
C LEU A 458 -0.98 6.97 4.73
N ASP A 459 -1.99 6.91 5.57
CA ASP A 459 -2.59 8.01 6.33
C ASP A 459 -2.77 9.32 5.51
N LEU A 460 -3.43 9.20 4.35
CA LEU A 460 -3.69 10.34 3.47
C LEU A 460 -4.52 11.42 4.16
N ARG A 461 -5.44 11.03 5.02
CA ARG A 461 -6.39 11.93 5.70
C ARG A 461 -6.05 12.14 7.18
N PRO A 462 -6.34 13.32 7.76
CA PRO A 462 -6.97 14.48 7.13
C PRO A 462 -6.02 15.25 6.21
N ILE A 463 -6.60 15.94 5.22
CA ILE A 463 -5.80 16.77 4.31
C ILE A 463 -5.67 18.17 4.93
N HIS A 464 -4.42 18.63 5.04
CA HIS A 464 -4.07 19.93 5.65
C HIS A 464 -3.55 20.98 4.65
N HIS A 465 -3.39 20.61 3.38
CA HIS A 465 -2.84 21.52 2.36
C HIS A 465 -3.87 22.55 1.91
N TRP A 466 -3.40 23.78 1.65
CA TRP A 466 -4.24 24.93 1.35
C TRP A 466 -4.41 25.19 -0.15
N THR A 467 -3.41 24.88 -0.95
CA THR A 467 -3.45 25.09 -2.39
C THR A 467 -3.84 23.83 -3.13
N GLU A 468 -4.50 23.98 -4.26
CA GLU A 468 -4.88 22.87 -5.13
C GLU A 468 -3.67 22.03 -5.54
N THR A 469 -2.58 22.66 -6.01
CA THR A 469 -1.36 21.99 -6.44
C THR A 469 -0.81 21.08 -5.34
N ARG A 470 -0.72 21.57 -4.10
CA ARG A 470 -0.19 20.80 -2.97
C ARG A 470 -1.12 19.67 -2.51
N VAL A 471 -2.44 19.85 -2.64
CA VAL A 471 -3.41 18.77 -2.42
C VAL A 471 -3.21 17.67 -3.47
N ARG A 472 -3.11 18.04 -4.75
CA ARG A 472 -2.83 17.10 -5.84
C ARG A 472 -1.50 16.37 -5.62
N ALA A 473 -0.44 17.10 -5.28
CA ALA A 473 0.87 16.54 -4.96
C ALA A 473 0.80 15.53 -3.80
N HIS A 474 0.08 15.87 -2.73
CA HIS A 474 -0.06 14.99 -1.57
C HIS A 474 -0.77 13.66 -1.94
N VAL A 475 -1.86 13.74 -2.68
CA VAL A 475 -2.60 12.56 -3.16
C VAL A 475 -1.72 11.74 -4.10
N PHE A 476 -0.96 12.40 -4.99
CA PHE A 476 -0.06 11.74 -5.93
C PHE A 476 1.12 11.04 -5.23
N ILE A 477 1.73 11.66 -4.22
CA ILE A 477 2.74 11.00 -3.36
C ILE A 477 2.13 9.76 -2.69
N CYS A 478 0.90 9.84 -2.19
CA CYS A 478 0.23 8.69 -1.60
C CYS A 478 -0.07 7.59 -2.63
N MET A 479 -0.40 7.94 -3.86
CA MET A 479 -0.57 6.96 -4.95
C MET A 479 0.75 6.25 -5.29
N LEU A 480 1.86 6.99 -5.44
CA LEU A 480 3.19 6.40 -5.70
C LEU A 480 3.67 5.55 -4.51
N ALA A 481 3.39 5.97 -3.28
CA ALA A 481 3.64 5.17 -2.09
C ALA A 481 2.77 3.90 -2.06
N ALA A 482 1.50 3.98 -2.50
CA ALA A 482 0.63 2.81 -2.64
C ALA A 482 1.12 1.84 -3.71
N TYR A 483 1.61 2.35 -4.84
CA TYR A 483 2.27 1.55 -5.87
C TYR A 483 3.46 0.77 -5.30
N LEU A 484 4.32 1.44 -4.55
CA LEU A 484 5.48 0.82 -3.90
C LEU A 484 5.06 -0.19 -2.81
N THR A 485 4.06 0.16 -1.99
CA THR A 485 3.48 -0.72 -0.96
C THR A 485 2.85 -1.96 -1.57
N TRP A 486 2.17 -1.84 -2.73
CA TRP A 486 1.59 -2.98 -3.43
C TRP A 486 2.68 -4.01 -3.77
N HIS A 487 3.80 -3.56 -4.36
CA HIS A 487 4.92 -4.45 -4.70
C HIS A 487 5.57 -5.07 -3.46
N LEU A 488 5.83 -4.29 -2.41
CA LEU A 488 6.37 -4.79 -1.15
C LEU A 488 5.45 -5.85 -0.51
N ARG A 489 4.13 -5.65 -0.55
CA ARG A 489 3.16 -6.62 -0.03
C ARG A 489 3.17 -7.94 -0.79
N GLN A 490 3.34 -7.90 -2.11
CA GLN A 490 3.47 -9.12 -2.91
C GLN A 490 4.79 -9.85 -2.57
N THR A 491 5.89 -9.11 -2.53
CA THR A 491 7.22 -9.67 -2.25
C THR A 491 7.32 -10.24 -0.83
N TRP A 492 6.74 -9.55 0.16
CA TRP A 492 6.77 -9.98 1.57
C TRP A 492 5.57 -10.83 1.99
N ALA A 493 4.77 -11.30 1.06
CA ALA A 493 3.65 -12.19 1.37
C ALA A 493 4.04 -13.40 2.24
N PRO A 494 5.22 -14.06 2.01
CA PRO A 494 5.67 -15.16 2.87
C PRO A 494 5.86 -14.77 4.35
N LEU A 495 6.24 -13.52 4.65
CA LEU A 495 6.47 -13.02 6.01
C LEU A 495 5.24 -12.42 6.68
N THR A 496 4.15 -12.26 5.92
CA THR A 496 2.96 -11.56 6.38
C THR A 496 1.74 -12.48 6.39
N PHE A 497 0.62 -12.00 6.97
CA PHE A 497 -0.67 -12.69 6.93
C PHE A 497 -1.33 -12.68 5.54
N THR A 498 -0.61 -12.30 4.49
CA THR A 498 -1.10 -12.33 3.11
C THR A 498 -1.30 -13.77 2.65
N ASP A 499 -2.40 -14.02 1.97
CA ASP A 499 -2.69 -15.31 1.34
C ASP A 499 -2.02 -15.37 -0.04
N GLU A 500 -0.95 -16.14 -0.15
CA GLU A 500 -0.12 -16.28 -1.36
C GLU A 500 -0.72 -17.25 -2.37
N HIS A 501 -1.50 -18.20 -1.90
CA HIS A 501 -1.98 -19.34 -2.68
C HIS A 501 -3.50 -19.46 -2.59
N ARG A 502 -4.21 -18.31 -2.66
CA ARG A 502 -5.66 -18.33 -2.63
C ARG A 502 -6.19 -19.20 -3.76
N PRO A 503 -7.01 -20.23 -3.46
CA PRO A 503 -7.58 -21.08 -4.49
C PRO A 503 -8.55 -20.28 -5.38
N ASP A 504 -8.58 -20.60 -6.66
CA ASP A 504 -9.61 -20.12 -7.56
C ASP A 504 -10.97 -20.67 -7.13
N PRO A 505 -12.01 -19.84 -7.06
CA PRO A 505 -13.32 -20.30 -6.66
C PRO A 505 -13.92 -21.22 -7.74
N ILE A 506 -14.40 -22.41 -7.33
CA ILE A 506 -15.14 -23.33 -8.21
C ILE A 506 -16.43 -22.65 -8.71
N ASP A 507 -17.13 -21.96 -7.81
CA ASP A 507 -18.25 -21.08 -8.14
C ASP A 507 -17.77 -19.62 -8.11
N PRO A 508 -17.74 -18.90 -9.26
CA PRO A 508 -17.27 -17.52 -9.31
C PRO A 508 -18.15 -16.55 -8.50
N VAL A 509 -19.39 -16.97 -8.20
CA VAL A 509 -20.34 -16.17 -7.40
C VAL A 509 -20.07 -16.34 -5.90
N ALA A 510 -19.57 -17.48 -5.47
CA ALA A 510 -19.29 -17.78 -4.05
C ALA A 510 -18.27 -16.81 -3.40
N PRO A 511 -18.29 -16.67 -2.06
CA PRO A 511 -17.24 -15.99 -1.33
C PRO A 511 -15.88 -16.64 -1.57
N ALA A 512 -14.83 -15.80 -1.66
CA ALA A 512 -13.47 -16.30 -1.79
C ALA A 512 -13.04 -17.08 -0.53
N GLN A 513 -12.42 -18.23 -0.74
CA GLN A 513 -11.87 -19.08 0.32
C GLN A 513 -10.41 -18.71 0.60
N ARG A 514 -9.94 -19.02 1.79
CA ARG A 514 -8.53 -18.91 2.15
C ARG A 514 -7.80 -20.21 1.79
N SER A 515 -6.52 -20.10 1.50
CA SER A 515 -5.65 -21.27 1.41
C SER A 515 -5.38 -21.88 2.78
N HIS A 516 -5.04 -23.17 2.84
CA HIS A 516 -4.61 -23.82 4.09
C HIS A 516 -3.40 -23.13 4.73
N ALA A 517 -2.47 -22.59 3.92
CA ALA A 517 -1.32 -21.84 4.41
C ALA A 517 -1.74 -20.54 5.11
N ALA A 518 -2.73 -19.82 4.56
CA ALA A 518 -3.25 -18.62 5.17
C ALA A 518 -4.02 -18.90 6.48
N ASP A 519 -4.76 -20.01 6.53
CA ASP A 519 -5.43 -20.44 7.75
C ASP A 519 -4.43 -20.87 8.82
N HIS A 520 -3.37 -21.59 8.45
CA HIS A 520 -2.27 -21.94 9.34
C HIS A 520 -1.60 -20.68 9.92
N LYS A 521 -1.19 -19.72 9.07
CA LYS A 521 -0.65 -18.42 9.52
C LYS A 521 -1.61 -17.70 10.48
N ALA A 522 -2.92 -17.74 10.21
CA ALA A 522 -3.93 -17.10 11.04
C ALA A 522 -4.08 -17.79 12.41
N ALA A 523 -3.95 -19.10 12.47
CA ALA A 523 -4.08 -19.88 13.71
C ALA A 523 -2.80 -19.82 14.57
N THR A 524 -1.65 -20.11 13.99
CA THR A 524 -0.36 -20.23 14.72
C THR A 524 0.37 -18.91 14.92
N LYS A 525 0.06 -17.88 14.11
CA LYS A 525 0.80 -16.61 14.06
C LYS A 525 2.25 -16.78 13.58
N THR A 526 2.56 -17.90 12.93
CA THR A 526 3.88 -18.19 12.37
C THR A 526 3.80 -18.39 10.85
N THR A 527 4.91 -18.16 10.18
CA THR A 527 5.11 -18.49 8.77
C THR A 527 5.46 -19.97 8.61
N THR A 528 5.58 -20.44 7.38
CA THR A 528 6.04 -21.82 7.07
C THR A 528 7.45 -22.10 7.58
N ASP A 529 8.28 -21.06 7.78
CA ASP A 529 9.67 -21.16 8.27
C ASP A 529 9.74 -20.90 9.79
N ASP A 530 8.66 -21.10 10.53
CA ASP A 530 8.54 -20.89 11.99
C ASP A 530 8.93 -19.47 12.47
N GLN A 531 8.93 -18.49 11.57
CA GLN A 531 9.15 -17.09 11.92
C GLN A 531 7.80 -16.43 12.31
N PRO A 532 7.79 -15.41 13.19
CA PRO A 532 6.56 -14.70 13.50
C PRO A 532 5.94 -14.07 12.25
N ALA A 533 4.69 -14.46 11.91
CA ALA A 533 3.92 -13.79 10.86
C ALA A 533 3.53 -12.38 11.31
N ARG A 534 3.74 -11.38 10.45
CA ARG A 534 3.58 -9.96 10.79
C ARG A 534 2.52 -9.29 9.94
N SER A 535 1.94 -8.19 10.42
CA SER A 535 1.29 -7.24 9.53
C SER A 535 2.36 -6.49 8.71
N PHE A 536 1.96 -5.84 7.62
CA PHE A 536 2.89 -5.04 6.82
C PHE A 536 3.59 -3.95 7.66
N THR A 537 2.82 -3.21 8.44
CA THR A 537 3.35 -2.16 9.34
C THR A 537 4.28 -2.76 10.40
N SER A 538 3.89 -3.86 11.05
CA SER A 538 4.73 -4.53 12.06
C SER A 538 6.03 -5.10 11.47
N LEU A 539 6.03 -5.48 10.18
CA LEU A 539 7.26 -5.89 9.50
C LEU A 539 8.18 -4.69 9.24
N LEU A 540 7.63 -3.55 8.80
CA LEU A 540 8.39 -2.31 8.65
C LEU A 540 8.99 -1.85 9.98
N ASP A 541 8.21 -1.87 11.06
CA ASP A 541 8.70 -1.52 12.41
C ASP A 541 9.86 -2.44 12.82
N HIS A 542 9.72 -3.76 12.58
CA HIS A 542 10.78 -4.72 12.86
C HIS A 542 12.03 -4.48 11.99
N LEU A 543 11.86 -4.16 10.71
CA LEU A 543 12.99 -3.78 9.84
C LEU A 543 13.68 -2.50 10.35
N GLY A 544 12.92 -1.56 10.91
CA GLY A 544 13.45 -0.32 11.50
C GLY A 544 14.37 -0.53 12.69
N THR A 545 14.32 -1.69 13.38
CA THR A 545 15.25 -2.03 14.47
C THR A 545 16.65 -2.41 13.97
N LEU A 546 16.84 -2.65 12.68
CA LEU A 546 18.16 -2.78 12.07
C LEU A 546 18.76 -1.39 11.90
N THR A 547 19.77 -1.07 12.70
CA THR A 547 20.39 0.25 12.74
C THR A 547 21.71 0.28 12.00
N ARG A 548 22.06 1.46 11.48
CA ARG A 548 23.42 1.83 11.11
C ARG A 548 24.00 2.66 12.24
N ASN A 549 25.14 2.21 12.75
CA ASN A 549 25.81 2.80 13.89
C ASN A 549 27.10 3.47 13.41
N HIS A 550 27.30 4.72 13.80
CA HIS A 550 28.56 5.43 13.60
C HIS A 550 29.42 5.22 14.85
N LEU A 551 30.55 4.56 14.67
CA LEU A 551 31.51 4.26 15.72
C LEU A 551 32.73 5.18 15.58
N ARG A 552 33.28 5.59 16.72
CA ARG A 552 34.49 6.38 16.82
C ARG A 552 35.45 5.69 17.79
N VAL A 553 36.74 5.80 17.50
CA VAL A 553 37.78 5.38 18.43
C VAL A 553 38.02 6.50 19.45
N ALA A 554 37.88 6.20 20.73
CA ALA A 554 38.09 7.16 21.81
C ALA A 554 39.47 7.84 21.71
N GLY A 555 39.52 9.15 21.83
CA GLY A 555 40.76 9.92 21.71
C GLY A 555 41.24 10.21 20.26
N HIS A 556 40.49 9.77 19.23
CA HIS A 556 40.79 10.03 17.82
C HIS A 556 39.58 10.71 17.14
N ASP A 557 39.59 12.02 16.99
CA ASP A 557 38.45 12.77 16.48
C ASP A 557 38.14 12.56 14.99
N GLU A 558 39.06 12.07 14.18
CA GLU A 558 38.90 11.98 12.72
C GLU A 558 38.64 10.55 12.18
N SER A 559 38.59 9.51 13.02
CA SER A 559 38.52 8.11 12.59
C SER A 559 37.19 7.43 12.96
N GLY A 560 36.08 7.94 12.42
CA GLY A 560 34.78 7.26 12.55
C GLY A 560 34.50 6.35 11.36
N PHE A 561 33.73 5.27 11.59
CA PHE A 561 33.23 4.39 10.55
C PHE A 561 31.83 3.89 10.86
N ASP A 562 31.09 3.57 9.81
CA ASP A 562 29.73 3.06 9.93
C ASP A 562 29.71 1.53 9.99
N LEU A 563 28.87 0.97 10.84
CA LEU A 563 28.64 -0.46 10.99
C LEU A 563 27.14 -0.75 11.15
N LEU A 564 26.64 -1.76 10.42
CA LEU A 564 25.27 -2.24 10.62
C LEU A 564 25.18 -3.12 11.87
N ALA A 565 24.08 -3.01 12.59
CA ALA A 565 23.69 -4.02 13.56
C ALA A 565 23.56 -5.39 12.87
N ILE A 566 23.76 -6.49 13.61
CA ILE A 566 23.58 -7.84 13.06
C ILE A 566 22.09 -8.07 12.77
N PRO A 567 21.70 -8.32 11.51
CA PRO A 567 20.30 -8.49 11.16
C PRO A 567 19.73 -9.80 11.72
N THR A 568 18.50 -9.76 12.21
CA THR A 568 17.72 -10.94 12.62
C THR A 568 17.41 -11.86 11.43
N PRO A 569 17.04 -13.14 11.65
CA PRO A 569 16.61 -14.02 10.56
C PRO A 569 15.49 -13.44 9.70
N THR A 570 14.45 -12.84 10.33
CA THR A 570 13.34 -12.19 9.61
C THR A 570 13.81 -11.00 8.77
N GLN A 571 14.73 -10.19 9.28
CA GLN A 571 15.29 -9.05 8.53
C GLN A 571 16.09 -9.54 7.32
N ARG A 572 16.96 -10.54 7.48
CA ARG A 572 17.69 -11.16 6.34
C ARG A 572 16.71 -11.69 5.30
N ARG A 573 15.69 -12.45 5.74
CA ARG A 573 14.70 -13.03 4.84
C ARG A 573 13.92 -11.98 4.07
N ALA A 574 13.59 -10.84 4.69
CA ALA A 574 12.91 -9.74 4.02
C ALA A 574 13.75 -9.15 2.87
N PHE A 575 15.06 -9.04 3.02
CA PHE A 575 15.96 -8.57 1.95
C PHE A 575 16.21 -9.64 0.88
N GLU A 576 16.32 -10.91 1.25
CA GLU A 576 16.40 -12.04 0.31
C GLU A 576 15.19 -12.06 -0.63
N LEU A 577 13.97 -11.90 -0.08
CA LEU A 577 12.75 -11.83 -0.87
C LEU A 577 12.73 -10.64 -1.83
N LEU A 578 13.37 -9.53 -1.48
CA LEU A 578 13.58 -8.38 -2.37
C LEU A 578 14.67 -8.62 -3.41
N ASN A 579 15.36 -9.76 -3.36
CA ASN A 579 16.54 -10.04 -4.15
C ASN A 579 17.61 -8.93 -4.01
N ALA A 580 17.80 -8.45 -2.77
CA ALA A 580 18.70 -7.36 -2.44
C ALA A 580 19.59 -7.74 -1.24
N SER A 581 20.85 -7.30 -1.27
CA SER A 581 21.69 -7.31 -0.08
C SER A 581 21.31 -6.15 0.85
N ILE A 582 21.60 -6.26 2.13
CA ILE A 582 21.45 -5.16 3.07
C ILE A 582 22.62 -4.18 2.83
N PRO A 583 22.37 -2.98 2.29
CA PRO A 583 23.46 -2.07 1.99
C PRO A 583 23.88 -1.31 3.24
N LEU A 584 25.13 -0.88 3.30
CA LEU A 584 25.59 0.05 4.36
C LEU A 584 25.03 1.46 4.11
N THR A 585 24.94 1.87 2.84
CA THR A 585 24.36 3.16 2.40
C THR A 585 23.37 2.92 1.25
N LEU A 586 22.40 3.83 1.06
CA LEU A 586 21.37 3.70 0.02
C LEU A 586 21.88 4.03 -1.40
N LYS A 587 23.09 4.56 -1.53
CA LYS A 587 23.70 4.96 -2.82
C LYS A 587 24.15 3.78 -3.65
#